data_9d5ab71f472d915b56bcf1c9cd360409
#
_entry.id   9d5ab71f472d915b56bcf1c9cd360409
#
_cell.length_a   1.000
_cell.length_b   1.000
_cell.length_c   1.000
_cell.angle_alpha   90.00
_cell.angle_beta   90.00
_cell.angle_gamma   90.00
#
_symmetry.space_group_name_H-M   'P 1'
#
loop_
_entity.id
_entity.type
_entity.pdbx_description
1 polymer ?
#
loop_
_entity_poly.entity_id
_entity_poly.type
_entity_poly.pdbx_seq_one_letter_code
_entity_poly.pdbx_strand_id
1 'polypeptide(L)'
;MSTTTTEKPAAKKPAVQAVPEGMHTITPHLVCAGAVEAIEFYKKAFGAVEELKLEAPDGRLMHGRIRIGDSMLMLFDEMQECGAESPLALKGSPVVIHLQVEDVDTVFAQAVAAGAKVKMPPANMFWGDRYCCLEDPFGHQWSVATHVEDVSPEQLQEAAKNACCGG
;
A
#
# COMPACT_ATOMS: atom_id res chain seq x y z
N MET A 1 -34.72 9.13 -58.92
CA MET A 1 -34.99 9.42 -57.52
C MET A 1 -33.79 8.90 -56.72
N SER A 2 -32.86 9.78 -56.33
CA SER A 2 -31.66 9.40 -55.58
C SER A 2 -31.93 9.59 -54.09
N THR A 3 -31.90 8.52 -53.33
CA THR A 3 -32.00 8.56 -51.86
C THR A 3 -30.61 8.79 -51.24
N THR A 4 -30.39 9.99 -50.75
CA THR A 4 -29.17 10.35 -50.00
C THR A 4 -29.32 9.84 -48.59
N THR A 5 -28.60 8.78 -48.23
CA THR A 5 -28.51 8.28 -46.85
C THR A 5 -27.53 9.16 -46.11
N THR A 6 -28.04 9.95 -45.18
CA THR A 6 -27.22 10.79 -44.28
C THR A 6 -26.68 9.90 -43.13
N GLU A 7 -25.41 9.51 -43.20
CA GLU A 7 -24.74 8.86 -42.07
C GLU A 7 -24.62 9.83 -40.90
N LYS A 8 -25.18 9.41 -39.76
CA LYS A 8 -25.04 10.13 -38.47
C LYS A 8 -23.58 10.04 -38.00
N PRO A 9 -22.91 11.17 -37.69
CA PRO A 9 -21.52 11.11 -37.22
C PRO A 9 -21.42 10.32 -35.92
N ALA A 10 -20.51 9.32 -35.90
CA ALA A 10 -20.20 8.54 -34.74
C ALA A 10 -19.69 9.46 -33.61
N ALA A 11 -20.30 9.40 -32.42
CA ALA A 11 -19.87 10.15 -31.25
C ALA A 11 -18.41 9.79 -30.95
N LYS A 12 -17.51 10.78 -30.93
CA LYS A 12 -16.12 10.61 -30.48
C LYS A 12 -16.17 10.09 -29.08
N LYS A 13 -15.55 8.91 -28.82
CA LYS A 13 -15.31 8.43 -27.46
C LYS A 13 -14.54 9.53 -26.69
N PRO A 14 -14.89 9.78 -25.40
CA PRO A 14 -14.13 10.73 -24.58
C PRO A 14 -12.68 10.31 -24.57
N ALA A 15 -11.76 11.30 -24.59
CA ALA A 15 -10.33 11.05 -24.52
C ALA A 15 -10.01 10.30 -23.21
N VAL A 16 -9.39 9.12 -23.32
CA VAL A 16 -8.98 8.31 -22.18
C VAL A 16 -7.75 8.97 -21.55
N GLN A 17 -7.78 9.20 -20.23
CA GLN A 17 -6.60 9.67 -19.50
C GLN A 17 -5.59 8.53 -19.39
N ALA A 18 -4.33 8.78 -19.80
CA ALA A 18 -3.26 7.79 -19.75
C ALA A 18 -2.89 7.39 -18.30
N VAL A 19 -3.00 8.34 -17.37
CA VAL A 19 -2.90 8.09 -15.92
C VAL A 19 -4.29 8.33 -15.36
N PRO A 20 -5.00 7.28 -14.89
CA PRO A 20 -6.33 7.43 -14.30
C PRO A 20 -6.32 8.32 -13.04
N GLU A 21 -7.44 8.95 -12.75
CA GLU A 21 -7.61 9.74 -11.54
C GLU A 21 -7.30 8.90 -10.29
N GLY A 22 -6.57 9.48 -9.33
CA GLY A 22 -6.15 8.79 -8.10
C GLY A 22 -4.96 7.84 -8.25
N MET A 23 -4.48 7.60 -9.49
CA MET A 23 -3.25 6.83 -9.73
C MET A 23 -2.03 7.76 -9.78
N HIS A 24 -0.93 7.31 -9.18
CA HIS A 24 0.36 7.99 -9.23
C HIS A 24 1.35 7.22 -10.09
N THR A 25 2.49 7.84 -10.42
CA THR A 25 3.55 7.21 -11.23
C THR A 25 4.05 5.91 -10.60
N ILE A 26 4.12 5.86 -9.26
CA ILE A 26 4.47 4.67 -8.51
C ILE A 26 3.24 4.24 -7.72
N THR A 27 2.82 3.00 -7.92
CA THR A 27 1.74 2.37 -7.18
C THR A 27 2.22 1.00 -6.73
N PRO A 28 2.29 0.71 -5.42
CA PRO A 28 2.64 -0.61 -4.94
C PRO A 28 1.66 -1.66 -5.47
N HIS A 29 2.18 -2.83 -5.87
CA HIS A 29 1.38 -3.95 -6.35
C HIS A 29 1.79 -5.19 -5.58
N LEU A 30 0.98 -5.61 -4.61
CA LEU A 30 1.28 -6.68 -3.67
C LEU A 30 0.83 -8.03 -4.21
N VAL A 31 1.67 -9.03 -3.99
CA VAL A 31 1.32 -10.45 -4.18
C VAL A 31 0.99 -11.02 -2.81
N CYS A 32 -0.21 -11.53 -2.61
CA CYS A 32 -0.67 -12.03 -1.32
C CYS A 32 -1.05 -13.52 -1.40
N ALA A 33 -0.73 -14.27 -0.38
CA ALA A 33 -1.38 -15.57 -0.15
C ALA A 33 -2.69 -15.30 0.61
N GLY A 34 -3.83 -15.16 -0.13
CA GLY A 34 -5.11 -14.73 0.39
C GLY A 34 -5.33 -13.22 0.24
N ALA A 35 -5.38 -12.74 -1.01
CA ALA A 35 -5.51 -11.31 -1.30
C ALA A 35 -6.89 -10.74 -0.95
N VAL A 36 -7.95 -11.55 -0.93
CA VAL A 36 -9.28 -11.13 -0.47
C VAL A 36 -9.24 -10.83 1.03
N GLU A 37 -8.65 -11.70 1.82
CA GLU A 37 -8.43 -11.52 3.25
C GLU A 37 -7.51 -10.34 3.54
N ALA A 38 -6.53 -10.10 2.67
CA ALA A 38 -5.62 -8.95 2.77
C ALA A 38 -6.39 -7.63 2.64
N ILE A 39 -7.34 -7.51 1.72
CA ILE A 39 -8.21 -6.33 1.61
C ILE A 39 -8.96 -6.09 2.92
N GLU A 40 -9.55 -7.13 3.51
CA GLU A 40 -10.29 -7.01 4.77
C GLU A 40 -9.38 -6.62 5.95
N PHE A 41 -8.15 -7.13 5.96
CA PHE A 41 -7.14 -6.71 6.93
C PHE A 41 -6.80 -5.21 6.76
N TYR A 42 -6.50 -4.75 5.55
CA TYR A 42 -6.12 -3.35 5.31
C TYR A 42 -7.26 -2.37 5.59
N LYS A 43 -8.52 -2.77 5.39
CA LYS A 43 -9.69 -1.99 5.82
C LYS A 43 -9.70 -1.78 7.34
N LYS A 44 -9.43 -2.82 8.12
CA LYS A 44 -9.43 -2.78 9.59
C LYS A 44 -8.18 -2.08 10.14
N ALA A 45 -7.01 -2.39 9.59
CA ALA A 45 -5.72 -1.92 10.08
C ALA A 45 -5.42 -0.47 9.70
N PHE A 46 -5.71 -0.09 8.46
CA PHE A 46 -5.27 1.17 7.85
C PHE A 46 -6.41 2.02 7.29
N GLY A 47 -7.67 1.62 7.51
CA GLY A 47 -8.82 2.35 6.98
C GLY A 47 -8.91 2.33 5.46
N ALA A 48 -8.42 1.27 4.82
CA ALA A 48 -8.46 1.14 3.38
C ALA A 48 -9.89 1.14 2.82
N VAL A 49 -10.06 1.76 1.67
CA VAL A 49 -11.31 1.77 0.89
C VAL A 49 -11.10 0.90 -0.33
N GLU A 50 -11.99 -0.09 -0.52
CA GLU A 50 -11.99 -0.94 -1.72
C GLU A 50 -12.52 -0.15 -2.92
N GLU A 51 -11.71 -0.05 -3.98
CA GLU A 51 -12.04 0.65 -5.23
C GLU A 51 -12.40 -0.33 -6.35
N LEU A 52 -11.77 -1.50 -6.35
CA LEU A 52 -11.97 -2.53 -7.34
C LEU A 52 -11.62 -3.90 -6.77
N LYS A 53 -12.43 -4.90 -7.11
CA LYS A 53 -12.21 -6.30 -6.76
C LYS A 53 -12.64 -7.18 -7.93
N LEU A 54 -11.68 -7.85 -8.56
CA LEU A 54 -11.90 -8.80 -9.66
C LEU A 54 -11.48 -10.19 -9.21
N GLU A 55 -12.45 -11.05 -8.99
CA GLU A 55 -12.23 -12.44 -8.58
C GLU A 55 -12.32 -13.40 -9.79
N ALA A 56 -11.48 -14.43 -9.76
CA ALA A 56 -11.61 -15.57 -10.65
C ALA A 56 -12.77 -16.49 -10.18
N PRO A 57 -13.28 -17.40 -11.05
CA PRO A 57 -14.32 -18.35 -10.67
C PRO A 57 -13.95 -19.29 -9.52
N ASP A 58 -12.66 -19.48 -9.25
CA ASP A 58 -12.13 -20.29 -8.14
C ASP A 58 -11.98 -19.49 -6.83
N GLY A 59 -12.38 -18.21 -6.81
CA GLY A 59 -12.35 -17.34 -5.66
C GLY A 59 -11.04 -16.59 -5.45
N ARG A 60 -9.99 -16.85 -6.26
CA ARG A 60 -8.74 -16.08 -6.21
C ARG A 60 -8.95 -14.65 -6.69
N LEU A 61 -8.29 -13.70 -6.05
CA LEU A 61 -8.28 -12.32 -6.49
C LEU A 61 -7.32 -12.15 -7.67
N MET A 62 -7.88 -11.93 -8.85
CA MET A 62 -7.11 -11.65 -10.08
C MET A 62 -6.52 -10.24 -10.06
N HIS A 63 -7.26 -9.28 -9.51
CA HIS A 63 -6.83 -7.91 -9.36
C HIS A 63 -7.68 -7.19 -8.33
N GLY A 64 -7.05 -6.57 -7.36
CA GLY A 64 -7.67 -5.69 -6.39
C GLY A 64 -7.03 -4.31 -6.43
N ARG A 65 -7.81 -3.30 -6.09
CA ARG A 65 -7.36 -1.93 -5.90
C ARG A 65 -8.01 -1.36 -4.67
N ILE A 66 -7.19 -0.89 -3.75
CA ILE A 66 -7.62 -0.25 -2.50
C ILE A 66 -6.94 1.12 -2.41
N ARG A 67 -7.57 2.02 -1.66
CA ARG A 67 -7.03 3.34 -1.35
C ARG A 67 -6.81 3.46 0.16
N ILE A 68 -5.60 3.82 0.56
CA ILE A 68 -5.24 4.15 1.95
C ILE A 68 -4.89 5.63 1.97
N GLY A 69 -5.66 6.44 2.71
CA GLY A 69 -5.51 7.89 2.66
C GLY A 69 -5.70 8.43 1.25
N ASP A 70 -4.68 9.07 0.70
CA ASP A 70 -4.62 9.62 -0.66
C ASP A 70 -3.96 8.69 -1.68
N SER A 71 -3.45 7.53 -1.23
CA SER A 71 -2.58 6.67 -2.02
C SER A 71 -3.27 5.39 -2.44
N MET A 72 -3.06 5.01 -3.70
CA MET A 72 -3.57 3.77 -4.28
C MET A 72 -2.59 2.63 -4.06
N LEU A 73 -3.13 1.45 -3.78
CA LEU A 73 -2.40 0.19 -3.67
C LEU A 73 -3.14 -0.89 -4.44
N MET A 74 -2.42 -1.66 -5.23
CA MET A 74 -2.95 -2.80 -5.97
C MET A 74 -2.52 -4.10 -5.30
N LEU A 75 -3.32 -5.17 -5.46
CA LEU A 75 -3.00 -6.49 -4.92
C LEU A 75 -3.68 -7.59 -5.72
N PHE A 76 -3.10 -8.79 -5.67
CA PHE A 76 -3.66 -10.00 -6.26
C PHE A 76 -3.13 -11.24 -5.53
N ASP A 77 -3.82 -12.38 -5.73
CA ASP A 77 -3.38 -13.64 -5.17
C ASP A 77 -2.13 -14.17 -5.86
N GLU A 78 -1.25 -14.85 -5.12
CA GLU A 78 -0.08 -15.49 -5.70
C GLU A 78 -0.46 -16.46 -6.83
N MET A 79 0.34 -16.44 -7.88
CA MET A 79 0.21 -17.30 -9.07
C MET A 79 1.58 -17.89 -9.37
N GLN A 80 1.89 -19.03 -8.74
CA GLN A 80 3.21 -19.68 -8.86
C GLN A 80 3.53 -20.04 -10.30
N GLU A 81 2.53 -20.43 -11.09
CA GLU A 81 2.65 -20.70 -12.51
C GLU A 81 3.13 -19.51 -13.35
N CYS A 82 2.96 -18.29 -12.86
CA CYS A 82 3.43 -17.03 -13.47
C CYS A 82 4.65 -16.43 -12.75
N GLY A 83 5.20 -17.12 -11.74
CA GLY A 83 6.32 -16.63 -10.93
C GLY A 83 5.93 -15.49 -9.97
N ALA A 84 4.65 -15.33 -9.68
CA ALA A 84 4.16 -14.36 -8.69
C ALA A 84 4.04 -15.06 -7.33
N GLU A 85 5.02 -14.84 -6.48
CA GLU A 85 5.10 -15.45 -5.15
C GLU A 85 4.87 -14.40 -4.06
N SER A 86 4.14 -14.78 -3.00
CA SER A 86 3.90 -13.92 -1.85
C SER A 86 5.13 -13.85 -0.92
N PRO A 87 5.22 -12.86 -0.02
CA PRO A 87 6.27 -12.81 1.00
C PRO A 87 6.31 -14.07 1.87
N LEU A 88 5.18 -14.73 2.10
CA LEU A 88 5.13 -15.98 2.87
C LEU A 88 5.81 -17.13 2.11
N ALA A 89 5.60 -17.24 0.80
CA ALA A 89 6.27 -18.22 -0.05
C ALA A 89 7.78 -17.96 -0.13
N LEU A 90 8.18 -16.70 -0.28
CA LEU A 90 9.58 -16.25 -0.33
C LEU A 90 10.27 -16.24 1.04
N LYS A 91 9.52 -16.41 2.14
CA LYS A 91 9.98 -16.32 3.53
C LYS A 91 10.59 -14.96 3.89
N GLY A 92 10.06 -13.89 3.29
CA GLY A 92 10.49 -12.52 3.57
C GLY A 92 10.10 -11.53 2.48
N SER A 93 10.28 -10.25 2.79
CA SER A 93 10.10 -9.15 1.85
C SER A 93 11.24 -8.14 2.02
N PRO A 94 11.93 -7.74 0.92
CA PRO A 94 12.95 -6.70 0.96
C PRO A 94 12.34 -5.29 0.88
N VAL A 95 11.02 -5.18 0.68
CA VAL A 95 10.32 -3.90 0.54
C VAL A 95 9.56 -3.60 1.83
N VAL A 96 9.69 -2.36 2.30
CA VAL A 96 8.88 -1.80 3.38
C VAL A 96 7.96 -0.76 2.78
N ILE A 97 6.65 -0.88 3.03
CA ILE A 97 5.67 0.12 2.64
C ILE A 97 5.54 1.11 3.79
N HIS A 98 5.73 2.39 3.49
CA HIS A 98 5.68 3.44 4.50
C HIS A 98 4.34 4.18 4.46
N LEU A 99 3.73 4.35 5.64
CA LEU A 99 2.54 5.17 5.85
C LEU A 99 2.90 6.39 6.69
N GLN A 100 2.67 7.59 6.14
CA GLN A 100 2.72 8.83 6.90
C GLN A 100 1.30 9.16 7.36
N VAL A 101 1.09 9.24 8.67
CA VAL A 101 -0.24 9.40 9.29
C VAL A 101 -0.24 10.51 10.36
N GLU A 102 -1.42 11.01 10.70
CA GLU A 102 -1.57 12.03 11.75
C GLU A 102 -1.34 11.47 13.16
N ASP A 103 -1.66 10.20 13.39
CA ASP A 103 -1.54 9.55 14.71
C ASP A 103 -1.06 8.10 14.55
N VAL A 104 0.25 7.90 14.68
CA VAL A 104 0.88 6.59 14.57
C VAL A 104 0.45 5.63 15.68
N ASP A 105 0.18 6.12 16.90
CA ASP A 105 -0.20 5.26 18.02
C ASP A 105 -1.59 4.65 17.79
N THR A 106 -2.53 5.43 17.28
CA THR A 106 -3.86 4.94 16.92
C THR A 106 -3.79 3.92 15.77
N VAL A 107 -3.06 4.21 14.69
CA VAL A 107 -2.92 3.29 13.55
C VAL A 107 -2.19 2.02 13.97
N PHE A 108 -1.15 2.12 14.79
CA PHE A 108 -0.45 0.96 15.35
C PHE A 108 -1.40 0.06 16.14
N ALA A 109 -2.19 0.64 17.06
CA ALA A 109 -3.13 -0.13 17.87
C ALA A 109 -4.19 -0.83 17.01
N GLN A 110 -4.73 -0.16 15.98
CA GLN A 110 -5.68 -0.75 15.02
C GLN A 110 -5.06 -1.91 14.23
N ALA A 111 -3.85 -1.73 13.72
CA ALA A 111 -3.15 -2.76 12.95
C ALA A 111 -2.86 -4.00 13.80
N VAL A 112 -2.41 -3.83 15.03
CA VAL A 112 -2.17 -4.92 15.98
C VAL A 112 -3.47 -5.65 16.32
N ALA A 113 -4.55 -4.91 16.58
CA ALA A 113 -5.87 -5.49 16.84
C ALA A 113 -6.42 -6.25 15.62
N ALA A 114 -6.06 -5.83 14.40
CA ALA A 114 -6.41 -6.53 13.16
C ALA A 114 -5.53 -7.77 12.89
N GLY A 115 -4.43 -7.96 13.61
CA GLY A 115 -3.57 -9.15 13.50
C GLY A 115 -2.15 -8.88 12.99
N ALA A 116 -1.72 -7.62 12.89
CA ALA A 116 -0.33 -7.31 12.55
C ALA A 116 0.64 -7.74 13.66
N LYS A 117 1.80 -8.20 13.25
CA LYS A 117 2.92 -8.54 14.14
C LYS A 117 3.75 -7.30 14.42
N VAL A 118 4.06 -7.03 15.67
CA VAL A 118 4.93 -5.92 16.06
C VAL A 118 6.39 -6.29 15.78
N LYS A 119 7.05 -5.48 14.96
CA LYS A 119 8.50 -5.56 14.71
C LYS A 119 9.24 -4.51 15.55
N MET A 120 8.66 -3.32 15.65
CA MET A 120 9.13 -2.24 16.51
C MET A 120 7.92 -1.42 16.99
N PRO A 121 7.73 -1.27 18.31
CA PRO A 121 6.65 -0.43 18.83
C PRO A 121 6.90 1.06 18.55
N PRO A 122 5.87 1.93 18.65
CA PRO A 122 6.02 3.35 18.43
C PRO A 122 7.06 3.99 19.35
N ALA A 123 8.04 4.68 18.76
CA ALA A 123 9.08 5.40 19.46
C ALA A 123 9.43 6.71 18.73
N ASN A 124 9.83 7.73 19.48
CA ASN A 124 10.34 8.96 18.87
C ASN A 124 11.75 8.72 18.36
N MET A 125 11.96 9.01 17.10
CA MET A 125 13.21 8.76 16.40
C MET A 125 14.00 10.07 16.23
N PHE A 126 15.31 9.97 16.12
CA PHE A 126 16.20 11.12 16.04
C PHE A 126 15.98 12.00 14.78
N TRP A 127 15.29 11.47 13.78
CA TRP A 127 14.97 12.21 12.55
C TRP A 127 13.66 13.01 12.60
N GLY A 128 13.00 13.06 13.78
CA GLY A 128 11.84 13.91 14.00
C GLY A 128 10.48 13.23 13.84
N ASP A 129 10.46 11.92 13.65
CA ASP A 129 9.21 11.16 13.57
C ASP A 129 8.99 10.29 14.80
N ARG A 130 7.73 10.15 15.19
CA ARG A 130 7.27 9.02 15.99
C ARG A 130 6.92 7.89 15.04
N TYR A 131 7.61 6.75 15.17
CA TYR A 131 7.73 5.73 14.13
C TYR A 131 7.57 4.32 14.71
N CYS A 132 6.94 3.41 13.95
CA CYS A 132 6.87 1.99 14.30
C CYS A 132 7.05 1.10 13.07
N CYS A 133 7.31 -0.19 13.29
CA CYS A 133 7.36 -1.22 12.25
C CYS A 133 6.44 -2.37 12.58
N LEU A 134 5.74 -2.85 11.56
CA LEU A 134 4.79 -3.95 11.62
C LEU A 134 5.02 -4.94 10.48
N GLU A 135 4.61 -6.18 10.66
CA GLU A 135 4.47 -7.17 9.61
C GLU A 135 3.00 -7.57 9.53
N ASP A 136 2.41 -7.51 8.36
CA ASP A 136 1.03 -7.94 8.19
C ASP A 136 0.90 -9.47 8.15
N PRO A 137 -0.33 -10.03 8.26
CA PRO A 137 -0.54 -11.48 8.22
C PRO A 137 -0.10 -12.17 6.91
N PHE A 138 0.15 -11.37 5.87
CA PHE A 138 0.56 -11.84 4.53
C PHE A 138 2.06 -11.69 4.28
N GLY A 139 2.82 -11.24 5.32
CA GLY A 139 4.27 -11.13 5.32
C GLY A 139 4.83 -9.83 4.76
N HIS A 140 3.98 -8.87 4.36
CA HIS A 140 4.45 -7.56 3.94
C HIS A 140 4.90 -6.73 5.13
N GLN A 141 6.00 -5.98 4.93
CA GLN A 141 6.57 -5.12 5.94
C GLN A 141 6.01 -3.70 5.82
N TRP A 142 5.61 -3.14 6.94
CA TRP A 142 5.05 -1.80 7.03
C TRP A 142 5.81 -0.97 8.04
N SER A 143 6.07 0.29 7.70
CA SER A 143 6.46 1.31 8.66
C SER A 143 5.38 2.38 8.71
N VAL A 144 5.10 2.88 9.90
CA VAL A 144 4.09 3.93 10.11
C VAL A 144 4.73 5.03 10.93
N ALA A 145 4.51 6.28 10.53
CA ALA A 145 5.07 7.42 11.21
C ALA A 145 4.11 8.61 11.29
N THR A 146 4.31 9.40 12.35
CA THR A 146 3.78 10.75 12.50
C THR A 146 4.97 11.69 12.65
N HIS A 147 5.03 12.75 11.84
CA HIS A 147 6.04 13.79 11.99
C HIS A 147 5.73 14.62 13.25
N VAL A 148 6.68 14.69 14.17
CA VAL A 148 6.50 15.32 15.50
C VAL A 148 7.49 16.44 15.77
N GLU A 149 8.58 16.54 15.00
CA GLU A 149 9.62 17.54 15.17
C GLU A 149 10.39 17.80 13.87
N ASP A 150 10.56 19.08 13.52
CA ASP A 150 11.45 19.48 12.42
C ASP A 150 12.90 19.43 12.87
N VAL A 151 13.71 18.58 12.22
CA VAL A 151 15.15 18.39 12.54
C VAL A 151 15.98 18.91 11.37
N SER A 152 16.96 19.78 11.64
CA SER A 152 17.81 20.32 10.58
C SER A 152 18.72 19.24 9.99
N PRO A 153 19.19 19.40 8.72
CA PRO A 153 20.12 18.46 8.11
C PRO A 153 21.42 18.27 8.93
N GLU A 154 21.90 19.31 9.58
CA GLU A 154 23.11 19.27 10.43
C GLU A 154 22.85 18.43 11.69
N GLN A 155 21.70 18.62 12.34
CA GLN A 155 21.29 17.84 13.51
C GLN A 155 21.11 16.36 13.13
N LEU A 156 20.47 16.08 11.98
CA LEU A 156 20.31 14.71 11.47
C LEU A 156 21.66 14.02 11.28
N GLN A 157 22.62 14.73 10.66
CA GLN A 157 23.95 14.17 10.42
C GLN A 157 24.72 13.88 11.70
N GLU A 158 24.62 14.74 12.72
CA GLU A 158 25.25 14.53 14.01
C GLU A 158 24.60 13.39 14.78
N ALA A 159 23.28 13.32 14.82
CA ALA A 159 22.54 12.24 15.47
C ALA A 159 22.82 10.88 14.83
N ALA A 160 22.91 10.81 13.49
CA ALA A 160 23.21 9.58 12.75
C ALA A 160 24.60 9.02 13.11
N LYS A 161 25.62 9.86 13.32
CA LYS A 161 26.96 9.42 13.78
C LYS A 161 26.87 8.72 15.12
N ASN A 162 26.09 9.27 16.05
CA ASN A 162 25.93 8.73 17.38
C ASN A 162 25.08 7.43 17.38
N ALA A 163 24.09 7.33 16.51
CA ALA A 163 23.23 6.15 16.37
C ALA A 163 24.00 4.93 15.80
N CYS A 164 24.96 5.14 14.90
CA CYS A 164 25.77 4.07 14.32
C CYS A 164 26.90 3.57 15.24
N CYS A 165 27.24 4.31 16.31
CA CYS A 165 28.31 3.94 17.24
C CYS A 165 27.85 3.17 18.49
N GLY A 166 26.56 2.90 18.62
CA GLY A 166 25.92 2.27 19.77
C GLY A 166 25.50 0.81 19.60
N GLY A 167 26.16 0.05 18.70
CA GLY A 167 25.91 -1.37 18.46
C GLY A 167 27.00 -2.25 19.05
#